data_10f7f3f344e5f27712195fd2e916be57
#
_entry.id   10f7f3f344e5f27712195fd2e916be57
#
_cell.length_a   1.000
_cell.length_b   1.000
_cell.length_c   1.000
_cell.angle_alpha   90.00
_cell.angle_beta   90.00
_cell.angle_gamma   90.00
#
_symmetry.space_group_name_H-M   'P 1'
#
loop_
_entity.id
_entity.type
_entity.pdbx_description
1 polymer ?
#
loop_
_entity_poly.entity_id
_entity_poly.type
_entity_poly.pdbx_seq_one_letter_code
_entity_poly.pdbx_strand_id
1 'polypeptide(L)'
;MSQVAGVFTAVLTLGIYVAVHERFAVWQLSPTSPWTWVIGLVAYDFLYYWHHRAGHRVALFWAAHVVHHQSEDYNLSTALRQTSSGWLVGWIFYLPMAIAGFPPLVFAVVALIDLLYQFWVHTEQVGRLGAFDRWFCAPSNHRVHHAVNDVYLDRNYGGVFLVWDRLFGTYAEEDPALPCVYGTRSPLRSWNPIRANLQVYAELGRDSWRATRGLDKLRVWLKPPGWRPADVAARWPKAPFAVDAFERFDPSSSRRRQALGLALFVVLLLATTFFLWHAHALGWPERVGFALAIGVGLYGVGRFSEGRSPAPAASADFGVRSLASRSPPQASP
;
A
#
# COMPACT_ATOMS: atom_id res chain seq x y z
N MET A 1 -1.04 -12.08 -6.04
CA MET A 1 -0.93 -12.41 -4.58
C MET A 1 -2.19 -11.99 -3.82
N SER A 2 -2.59 -10.71 -3.80
CA SER A 2 -3.75 -10.23 -3.02
C SER A 2 -5.06 -10.96 -3.38
N GLN A 3 -5.38 -11.10 -4.66
CA GLN A 3 -6.59 -11.82 -5.10
C GLN A 3 -6.59 -13.30 -4.68
N VAL A 4 -5.43 -13.95 -4.75
CA VAL A 4 -5.27 -15.33 -4.28
C VAL A 4 -5.50 -15.41 -2.76
N ALA A 5 -4.94 -14.48 -1.99
CA ALA A 5 -5.21 -14.39 -0.55
C ALA A 5 -6.71 -14.12 -0.27
N GLY A 6 -7.36 -13.31 -1.10
CA GLY A 6 -8.79 -13.00 -1.02
C GLY A 6 -9.69 -14.23 -1.07
N VAL A 7 -9.33 -15.27 -1.82
CA VAL A 7 -10.09 -16.54 -1.87
C VAL A 7 -10.26 -17.15 -0.47
N PHE A 8 -9.25 -16.99 0.40
CA PHE A 8 -9.26 -17.55 1.76
C PHE A 8 -9.83 -16.61 2.81
N THR A 9 -9.89 -15.31 2.53
CA THR A 9 -10.13 -14.27 3.54
C THR A 9 -11.37 -13.41 3.31
N ALA A 10 -11.90 -13.34 2.07
CA ALA A 10 -13.04 -12.48 1.75
C ALA A 10 -14.29 -12.85 2.56
N VAL A 11 -14.54 -14.16 2.75
CA VAL A 11 -15.69 -14.65 3.54
C VAL A 11 -15.56 -14.23 5.01
N LEU A 12 -14.34 -14.15 5.56
CA LEU A 12 -14.11 -13.77 6.94
C LEU A 12 -14.51 -12.30 7.18
N THR A 13 -14.01 -11.38 6.33
CA THR A 13 -14.25 -9.94 6.51
C THR A 13 -15.73 -9.58 6.32
N LEU A 14 -16.36 -10.11 5.28
CA LEU A 14 -17.79 -9.91 5.05
C LEU A 14 -18.64 -10.62 6.11
N GLY A 15 -18.25 -11.83 6.51
CA GLY A 15 -18.95 -12.59 7.57
C GLY A 15 -18.92 -11.88 8.91
N ILE A 16 -17.82 -11.24 9.28
CA ILE A 16 -17.75 -10.39 10.50
C ILE A 16 -18.72 -9.21 10.38
N TYR A 17 -18.75 -8.53 9.22
CA TYR A 17 -19.67 -7.43 9.00
C TYR A 17 -21.14 -7.87 9.16
N VAL A 18 -21.51 -8.99 8.50
CA VAL A 18 -22.86 -9.58 8.59
C VAL A 18 -23.21 -9.92 10.05
N ALA A 19 -22.35 -10.63 10.75
CA ALA A 19 -22.58 -11.03 12.14
C ALA A 19 -22.74 -9.82 13.08
N VAL A 20 -21.95 -8.76 12.87
CA VAL A 20 -22.08 -7.52 13.65
C VAL A 20 -23.37 -6.79 13.29
N HIS A 21 -23.72 -6.71 12.01
CA HIS A 21 -24.97 -6.11 11.56
C HIS A 21 -26.18 -6.83 12.15
N GLU A 22 -26.26 -8.17 12.06
CA GLU A 22 -27.38 -8.95 12.56
C GLU A 22 -27.57 -8.83 14.07
N ARG A 23 -26.46 -8.68 14.83
CA ARG A 23 -26.53 -8.69 16.29
C ARG A 23 -26.57 -7.31 16.93
N PHE A 24 -25.99 -6.28 16.29
CA PHE A 24 -25.75 -4.98 16.91
C PHE A 24 -26.28 -3.79 16.10
N ALA A 25 -26.97 -4.01 14.98
CA ALA A 25 -27.54 -2.91 14.22
C ALA A 25 -28.55 -2.12 15.05
N VAL A 26 -28.30 -0.81 15.17
CA VAL A 26 -29.18 0.13 15.91
C VAL A 26 -30.40 0.49 15.09
N TRP A 27 -30.21 0.63 13.77
CA TRP A 27 -31.32 0.95 12.85
C TRP A 27 -31.50 -0.16 11.81
N GLN A 28 -32.69 -0.20 11.24
CA GLN A 28 -33.03 -1.11 10.13
C GLN A 28 -33.13 -0.27 8.85
N LEU A 29 -31.95 0.05 8.24
CA LEU A 29 -31.91 0.86 7.02
C LEU A 29 -32.36 0.01 5.82
N SER A 30 -33.33 0.54 5.04
CA SER A 30 -33.86 -0.21 3.89
C SER A 30 -32.95 -0.09 2.67
N PRO A 31 -32.57 -1.21 2.03
CA PRO A 31 -31.82 -1.17 0.77
C PRO A 31 -32.66 -0.67 -0.42
N THR A 32 -33.99 -0.52 -0.27
CA THR A 32 -34.88 0.06 -1.29
C THR A 32 -34.91 1.59 -1.25
N SER A 33 -34.44 2.21 -0.16
CA SER A 33 -34.35 3.66 -0.05
C SER A 33 -33.10 4.19 -0.76
N PRO A 34 -33.21 5.11 -1.73
CA PRO A 34 -32.05 5.73 -2.37
C PRO A 34 -31.13 6.45 -1.39
N TRP A 35 -31.68 7.00 -0.31
CA TRP A 35 -30.90 7.68 0.73
C TRP A 35 -29.97 6.74 1.47
N THR A 36 -30.33 5.47 1.66
CA THR A 36 -29.45 4.47 2.27
C THR A 36 -28.17 4.28 1.44
N TRP A 37 -28.26 4.37 0.12
CA TRP A 37 -27.09 4.26 -0.77
C TRP A 37 -26.24 5.53 -0.75
N VAL A 38 -26.86 6.69 -0.84
CA VAL A 38 -26.13 7.97 -0.84
C VAL A 38 -25.39 8.17 0.49
N ILE A 39 -26.09 8.01 1.61
CA ILE A 39 -25.52 8.13 2.95
C ILE A 39 -24.48 7.01 3.17
N GLY A 40 -24.77 5.79 2.68
CA GLY A 40 -23.86 4.66 2.74
C GLY A 40 -22.54 4.92 2.01
N LEU A 41 -22.57 5.53 0.82
CA LEU A 41 -21.36 5.90 0.08
C LEU A 41 -20.54 6.95 0.85
N VAL A 42 -21.20 7.99 1.35
CA VAL A 42 -20.54 9.05 2.13
C VAL A 42 -19.95 8.50 3.43
N ALA A 43 -20.69 7.65 4.14
CA ALA A 43 -20.23 7.01 5.37
C ALA A 43 -19.05 6.06 5.11
N TYR A 44 -19.12 5.27 4.02
CA TYR A 44 -18.04 4.38 3.62
C TYR A 44 -16.77 5.16 3.33
N ASP A 45 -16.84 6.19 2.48
CA ASP A 45 -15.70 7.01 2.09
C ASP A 45 -15.09 7.78 3.29
N PHE A 46 -15.93 8.22 4.24
CA PHE A 46 -15.45 8.78 5.51
C PHE A 46 -14.64 7.77 6.32
N LEU A 47 -15.13 6.54 6.46
CA LEU A 47 -14.42 5.48 7.18
C LEU A 47 -13.19 5.00 6.42
N TYR A 48 -13.26 4.99 5.08
CA TYR A 48 -12.11 4.74 4.22
C TYR A 48 -11.00 5.78 4.46
N TYR A 49 -11.32 7.08 4.55
CA TYR A 49 -10.35 8.11 4.89
C TYR A 49 -9.59 7.79 6.19
N TRP A 50 -10.29 7.38 7.25
CA TRP A 50 -9.66 7.01 8.52
C TRP A 50 -8.84 5.72 8.42
N HIS A 51 -9.35 4.73 7.72
CA HIS A 51 -8.62 3.49 7.44
C HIS A 51 -7.33 3.79 6.67
N HIS A 52 -7.41 4.57 5.60
CA HIS A 52 -6.28 4.94 4.76
C HIS A 52 -5.26 5.80 5.53
N ARG A 53 -5.73 6.80 6.28
CA ARG A 53 -4.88 7.60 7.17
C ARG A 53 -4.18 6.74 8.23
N ALA A 54 -4.87 5.79 8.84
CA ALA A 54 -4.26 4.83 9.75
C ALA A 54 -3.21 3.96 9.05
N GLY A 55 -3.47 3.57 7.80
CA GLY A 55 -2.51 2.88 6.92
C GLY A 55 -1.17 3.59 6.81
N HIS A 56 -1.16 4.91 6.85
CA HIS A 56 0.05 5.73 6.79
C HIS A 56 0.61 6.16 8.15
N ARG A 57 -0.21 6.18 9.21
CA ARG A 57 0.16 6.75 10.51
C ARG A 57 0.46 5.71 11.59
N VAL A 58 0.16 4.44 11.34
CA VAL A 58 0.41 3.33 12.27
C VAL A 58 1.23 2.26 11.55
N ALA A 59 2.41 1.93 12.10
CA ALA A 59 3.38 1.05 11.44
C ALA A 59 2.80 -0.34 11.07
N LEU A 60 1.95 -0.92 11.92
CA LEU A 60 1.28 -2.19 11.62
C LEU A 60 0.36 -2.08 10.39
N PHE A 61 -0.40 -1.00 10.28
CA PHE A 61 -1.31 -0.77 9.15
C PHE A 61 -0.52 -0.38 7.90
N TRP A 62 0.58 0.37 8.07
CA TRP A 62 1.50 0.63 6.97
C TRP A 62 2.09 -0.67 6.41
N ALA A 63 2.49 -1.61 7.25
CA ALA A 63 2.97 -2.92 6.79
C ALA A 63 1.93 -3.68 5.94
N ALA A 64 0.63 -3.47 6.22
CA ALA A 64 -0.48 -3.99 5.45
C ALA A 64 -0.88 -3.10 4.24
N HIS A 65 -0.24 -1.94 4.03
CA HIS A 65 -0.57 -1.00 2.96
C HIS A 65 0.61 -0.69 2.02
N VAL A 66 1.84 -0.77 2.54
CA VAL A 66 3.08 -0.39 1.84
C VAL A 66 3.26 -1.01 0.46
N VAL A 67 2.76 -2.24 0.23
CA VAL A 67 2.86 -2.92 -1.07
C VAL A 67 2.30 -2.05 -2.20
N HIS A 68 1.23 -1.32 -1.93
CA HIS A 68 0.59 -0.40 -2.86
C HIS A 68 1.53 0.77 -3.22
N HIS A 69 2.24 1.33 -2.24
CA HIS A 69 3.18 2.44 -2.40
C HIS A 69 4.58 2.05 -2.88
N GLN A 70 4.93 0.76 -2.93
CA GLN A 70 6.27 0.33 -3.37
C GLN A 70 6.53 0.49 -4.87
N SER A 71 5.51 0.85 -5.68
CA SER A 71 5.70 1.12 -7.10
C SER A 71 6.48 2.42 -7.27
N GLU A 72 7.57 2.37 -8.03
CA GLU A 72 8.40 3.52 -8.40
C GLU A 72 7.97 4.09 -9.77
N ASP A 73 7.01 3.44 -10.42
CA ASP A 73 6.23 3.92 -11.56
C ASP A 73 4.80 4.18 -11.12
N TYR A 74 4.16 5.21 -11.70
CA TYR A 74 2.80 5.55 -11.37
C TYR A 74 1.88 5.43 -12.60
N ASN A 75 1.06 4.40 -12.62
CA ASN A 75 0.14 4.09 -13.70
C ASN A 75 -0.96 3.12 -13.22
N LEU A 76 -1.90 2.74 -14.10
CA LEU A 76 -3.01 1.86 -13.72
C LEU A 76 -2.58 0.51 -13.13
N SER A 77 -1.35 0.03 -13.41
CA SER A 77 -0.85 -1.18 -12.75
C SER A 77 -0.53 -0.96 -11.27
N THR A 78 -0.25 0.29 -10.87
CA THR A 78 -0.08 0.66 -9.44
C THR A 78 -1.37 0.43 -8.66
N ALA A 79 -2.54 0.75 -9.24
CA ALA A 79 -3.84 0.44 -8.64
C ALA A 79 -4.04 -1.05 -8.37
N LEU A 80 -3.51 -1.92 -9.24
CA LEU A 80 -3.60 -3.38 -9.10
C LEU A 80 -2.57 -3.96 -8.13
N ARG A 81 -1.59 -3.16 -7.70
CA ARG A 81 -0.58 -3.56 -6.73
C ARG A 81 -1.13 -3.47 -5.32
N GLN A 82 -1.77 -4.54 -4.86
CA GLN A 82 -2.44 -4.60 -3.57
C GLN A 82 -1.75 -5.57 -2.61
N THR A 83 -1.84 -5.27 -1.31
CA THR A 83 -1.33 -6.13 -0.25
C THR A 83 -2.12 -7.43 -0.13
N SER A 84 -1.47 -8.47 0.40
CA SER A 84 -2.12 -9.75 0.73
C SER A 84 -2.58 -9.83 2.20
N SER A 85 -2.28 -8.83 3.03
CA SER A 85 -2.51 -8.84 4.49
C SER A 85 -3.50 -7.77 4.98
N GLY A 86 -4.06 -6.94 4.10
CA GLY A 86 -5.02 -5.88 4.48
C GLY A 86 -6.26 -6.40 5.23
N TRP A 87 -6.68 -7.63 4.93
CA TRP A 87 -7.79 -8.31 5.62
C TRP A 87 -7.58 -8.51 7.12
N LEU A 88 -6.34 -8.48 7.61
CA LEU A 88 -6.05 -8.66 9.04
C LEU A 88 -6.57 -7.50 9.89
N VAL A 89 -6.59 -6.30 9.35
CA VAL A 89 -6.83 -5.07 10.12
C VAL A 89 -7.87 -4.13 9.53
N GLY A 90 -8.13 -4.18 8.21
CA GLY A 90 -8.98 -3.21 7.50
C GLY A 90 -10.45 -3.26 7.89
N TRP A 91 -11.02 -4.44 8.14
CA TRP A 91 -12.44 -4.64 8.43
C TRP A 91 -12.94 -3.87 9.67
N ILE A 92 -12.09 -3.64 10.66
CA ILE A 92 -12.43 -2.95 11.92
C ILE A 92 -12.99 -1.55 11.69
N PHE A 93 -12.46 -0.85 10.68
CA PHE A 93 -12.85 0.52 10.37
C PHE A 93 -14.28 0.62 9.85
N TYR A 94 -14.84 -0.44 9.27
CA TYR A 94 -16.18 -0.44 8.66
C TYR A 94 -17.27 -0.98 9.58
N LEU A 95 -16.93 -1.51 10.75
CA LEU A 95 -17.91 -1.96 11.74
C LEU A 95 -18.90 -0.88 12.17
N PRO A 96 -18.54 0.41 12.26
CA PRO A 96 -19.52 1.46 12.55
C PRO A 96 -20.71 1.48 11.58
N MET A 97 -20.51 1.14 10.29
CA MET A 97 -21.62 1.02 9.33
C MET A 97 -22.54 -0.16 9.66
N ALA A 98 -21.97 -1.31 10.04
CA ALA A 98 -22.74 -2.48 10.45
C ALA A 98 -23.60 -2.15 11.69
N ILE A 99 -23.00 -1.50 12.69
CA ILE A 99 -23.67 -1.07 13.93
C ILE A 99 -24.74 -0.01 13.64
N ALA A 100 -24.48 0.93 12.73
CA ALA A 100 -25.45 1.91 12.28
C ALA A 100 -26.62 1.29 11.47
N GLY A 101 -26.52 0.01 11.07
CA GLY A 101 -27.60 -0.72 10.40
C GLY A 101 -27.60 -0.61 8.88
N PHE A 102 -26.48 -0.27 8.25
CA PHE A 102 -26.34 -0.37 6.80
C PHE A 102 -26.34 -1.83 6.36
N PRO A 103 -27.27 -2.23 5.45
CA PRO A 103 -27.35 -3.61 4.99
C PRO A 103 -26.03 -4.09 4.36
N PRO A 104 -25.66 -5.37 4.55
CA PRO A 104 -24.43 -5.93 3.93
C PRO A 104 -24.33 -5.73 2.43
N LEU A 105 -25.45 -5.77 1.70
CA LEU A 105 -25.51 -5.49 0.27
C LEU A 105 -25.06 -4.04 -0.04
N VAL A 106 -25.58 -3.07 0.72
CA VAL A 106 -25.21 -1.65 0.54
C VAL A 106 -23.74 -1.46 0.82
N PHE A 107 -23.24 -2.01 1.93
CA PHE A 107 -21.82 -1.98 2.26
C PHE A 107 -20.94 -2.56 1.13
N ALA A 108 -21.27 -3.75 0.62
CA ALA A 108 -20.49 -4.40 -0.42
C ALA A 108 -20.46 -3.59 -1.73
N VAL A 109 -21.61 -3.02 -2.13
CA VAL A 109 -21.72 -2.25 -3.37
C VAL A 109 -21.01 -0.89 -3.25
N VAL A 110 -21.16 -0.16 -2.14
CA VAL A 110 -20.45 1.13 -1.98
C VAL A 110 -18.94 0.91 -1.85
N ALA A 111 -18.50 -0.19 -1.23
CA ALA A 111 -17.09 -0.58 -1.21
C ALA A 111 -16.54 -0.85 -2.62
N LEU A 112 -17.34 -1.50 -3.47
CA LEU A 112 -16.98 -1.73 -4.87
C LEU A 112 -16.93 -0.44 -5.69
N ILE A 113 -17.89 0.48 -5.48
CA ILE A 113 -17.91 1.80 -6.13
C ILE A 113 -16.62 2.57 -5.76
N ASP A 114 -16.27 2.61 -4.48
CA ASP A 114 -15.05 3.28 -3.99
C ASP A 114 -13.79 2.65 -4.60
N LEU A 115 -13.71 1.32 -4.63
CA LEU A 115 -12.58 0.59 -5.23
C LEU A 115 -12.44 0.89 -6.73
N LEU A 116 -13.55 0.87 -7.49
CA LEU A 116 -13.55 1.14 -8.93
C LEU A 116 -13.21 2.60 -9.21
N TYR A 117 -13.72 3.52 -8.37
CA TYR A 117 -13.36 4.93 -8.48
C TYR A 117 -11.84 5.12 -8.28
N GLN A 118 -11.24 4.50 -7.31
CA GLN A 118 -9.82 4.63 -7.05
C GLN A 118 -8.92 4.02 -8.16
N PHE A 119 -9.45 3.18 -9.04
CA PHE A 119 -8.65 2.62 -10.13
C PHE A 119 -8.18 3.69 -11.11
N TRP A 120 -9.08 4.56 -11.60
CA TRP A 120 -8.76 5.54 -12.64
C TRP A 120 -7.85 6.67 -12.18
N VAL A 121 -7.77 6.95 -10.87
CA VAL A 121 -6.90 8.02 -10.34
C VAL A 121 -5.41 7.70 -10.41
N HIS A 122 -5.05 6.44 -10.64
CA HIS A 122 -3.65 5.99 -10.75
C HIS A 122 -3.10 6.23 -12.17
N THR A 123 -2.92 7.47 -12.56
CA THR A 123 -2.36 7.80 -13.88
C THR A 123 -1.68 9.17 -13.89
N GLU A 124 -0.62 9.28 -14.70
CA GLU A 124 0.03 10.55 -15.03
C GLU A 124 -0.54 11.17 -16.33
N GLN A 125 -1.42 10.44 -17.05
CA GLN A 125 -1.96 10.90 -18.33
C GLN A 125 -3.05 11.97 -18.16
N VAL A 126 -3.64 12.10 -16.98
CA VAL A 126 -4.67 13.09 -16.67
C VAL A 126 -4.06 14.18 -15.80
N GLY A 127 -4.06 15.40 -16.30
CA GLY A 127 -3.63 16.59 -15.57
C GLY A 127 -4.64 17.01 -14.49
N ARG A 128 -4.52 18.26 -14.06
CA ARG A 128 -5.45 18.86 -13.09
C ARG A 128 -6.80 19.11 -13.74
N LEU A 129 -7.87 18.78 -13.02
CA LEU A 129 -9.26 18.92 -13.47
C LEU A 129 -9.96 20.15 -12.86
N GLY A 130 -9.20 21.07 -12.27
CA GLY A 130 -9.68 22.35 -11.77
C GLY A 130 -10.61 22.24 -10.56
N ALA A 131 -11.88 22.65 -10.70
CA ALA A 131 -12.84 22.63 -9.59
C ALA A 131 -13.14 21.21 -9.09
N PHE A 132 -13.04 20.20 -9.96
CA PHE A 132 -13.25 18.80 -9.59
C PHE A 132 -12.22 18.34 -8.54
N ASP A 133 -10.95 18.69 -8.69
CA ASP A 133 -9.86 18.32 -7.77
C ASP A 133 -10.01 18.93 -6.36
N ARG A 134 -10.98 19.85 -6.20
CA ARG A 134 -11.25 20.45 -4.88
C ARG A 134 -12.15 19.59 -4.02
N TRP A 135 -13.01 18.79 -4.63
CA TRP A 135 -14.05 18.02 -3.94
C TRP A 135 -13.86 16.52 -4.06
N PHE A 136 -13.34 16.07 -5.21
CA PHE A 136 -13.17 14.68 -5.55
C PHE A 136 -11.70 14.32 -5.73
N CYS A 137 -11.34 13.12 -5.32
CA CYS A 137 -10.01 12.59 -5.56
C CYS A 137 -9.79 12.43 -7.08
N ALA A 138 -8.86 13.19 -7.62
CA ALA A 138 -8.46 13.15 -9.02
C ALA A 138 -7.02 12.60 -9.14
N PRO A 139 -6.53 12.27 -10.33
CA PRO A 139 -5.16 11.81 -10.52
C PRO A 139 -4.10 12.75 -9.93
N SER A 140 -4.27 14.08 -10.05
CA SER A 140 -3.36 15.06 -9.45
C SER A 140 -3.26 14.95 -7.92
N ASN A 141 -4.38 14.70 -7.26
CA ASN A 141 -4.42 14.53 -5.80
C ASN A 141 -3.79 13.20 -5.37
N HIS A 142 -4.01 12.15 -6.15
CA HIS A 142 -3.53 10.81 -5.81
C HIS A 142 -2.04 10.63 -6.16
N ARG A 143 -1.51 11.36 -7.16
CA ARG A 143 -0.07 11.48 -7.39
C ARG A 143 0.65 12.04 -6.16
N VAL A 144 0.12 13.12 -5.57
CA VAL A 144 0.63 13.69 -4.31
C VAL A 144 0.60 12.65 -3.20
N HIS A 145 -0.50 11.88 -3.09
CA HIS A 145 -0.63 10.82 -2.08
C HIS A 145 0.46 9.75 -2.18
N HIS A 146 0.81 9.34 -3.41
CA HIS A 146 1.85 8.33 -3.67
C HIS A 146 3.28 8.88 -3.62
N ALA A 147 3.45 10.21 -3.53
CA ALA A 147 4.76 10.83 -3.58
C ALA A 147 5.52 10.73 -2.25
N VAL A 148 6.84 10.54 -2.33
CA VAL A 148 7.75 10.50 -1.17
C VAL A 148 8.43 11.83 -0.87
N ASN A 149 8.15 12.87 -1.66
CA ASN A 149 8.60 14.24 -1.42
C ASN A 149 8.15 14.71 -0.03
N ASP A 150 8.99 15.45 0.69
CA ASP A 150 8.71 15.85 2.09
C ASP A 150 7.39 16.61 2.25
N VAL A 151 7.07 17.50 1.31
CA VAL A 151 5.84 18.31 1.34
C VAL A 151 4.58 17.52 1.02
N TYR A 152 4.70 16.38 0.34
CA TYR A 152 3.59 15.52 -0.10
C TYR A 152 3.38 14.32 0.85
N LEU A 153 4.35 14.05 1.71
CA LEU A 153 4.28 12.90 2.60
C LEU A 153 3.05 12.98 3.51
N ASP A 154 2.33 11.86 3.61
CA ASP A 154 1.16 11.75 4.49
C ASP A 154 0.03 12.75 4.13
N ARG A 155 -0.27 12.92 2.83
CA ARG A 155 -1.32 13.80 2.30
C ARG A 155 -2.35 13.03 1.47
N ASN A 156 -3.52 13.63 1.30
CA ASN A 156 -4.59 13.22 0.38
C ASN A 156 -5.06 11.77 0.55
N TYR A 157 -5.62 11.43 1.71
CA TYR A 157 -6.11 10.09 2.04
C TYR A 157 -7.51 9.74 1.51
N GLY A 158 -8.26 10.72 0.97
CA GLY A 158 -9.63 10.51 0.49
C GLY A 158 -9.68 9.46 -0.62
N GLY A 159 -10.72 8.62 -0.61
CA GLY A 159 -11.00 7.65 -1.66
C GLY A 159 -11.72 8.31 -2.84
N VAL A 160 -12.98 8.69 -2.64
CA VAL A 160 -13.79 9.44 -3.61
C VAL A 160 -13.77 10.94 -3.30
N PHE A 161 -13.97 11.32 -2.03
CA PHE A 161 -14.10 12.70 -1.62
C PHE A 161 -12.83 13.22 -0.92
N LEU A 162 -12.34 14.39 -1.37
CA LEU A 162 -11.24 15.13 -0.72
C LEU A 162 -11.72 16.07 0.40
N VAL A 163 -13.01 16.14 0.63
CA VAL A 163 -13.58 16.96 1.71
C VAL A 163 -13.00 16.60 3.08
N TRP A 164 -12.70 15.32 3.30
CA TRP A 164 -12.11 14.84 4.54
C TRP A 164 -10.67 15.36 4.73
N ASP A 165 -9.86 15.33 3.67
CA ASP A 165 -8.51 15.87 3.72
C ASP A 165 -8.48 17.35 4.03
N ARG A 166 -9.43 18.11 3.48
CA ARG A 166 -9.57 19.54 3.79
C ARG A 166 -10.03 19.76 5.23
N LEU A 167 -11.02 18.99 5.67
CA LEU A 167 -11.58 19.09 7.02
C LEU A 167 -10.56 18.73 8.10
N PHE A 168 -9.73 17.72 7.86
CA PHE A 168 -8.75 17.22 8.84
C PHE A 168 -7.31 17.68 8.57
N GLY A 169 -7.09 18.64 7.64
CA GLY A 169 -5.82 19.31 7.40
C GLY A 169 -4.74 18.44 6.73
N THR A 170 -5.16 17.40 5.99
CA THR A 170 -4.25 16.51 5.26
C THR A 170 -4.22 16.76 3.75
N TYR A 171 -4.94 17.79 3.26
CA TYR A 171 -4.92 18.15 1.86
C TYR A 171 -3.59 18.81 1.46
N ALA A 172 -3.07 18.40 0.30
CA ALA A 172 -2.00 19.09 -0.42
C ALA A 172 -2.29 19.09 -1.91
N GLU A 173 -1.98 20.20 -2.56
CA GLU A 173 -2.12 20.37 -4.01
C GLU A 173 -0.82 19.97 -4.70
N GLU A 174 -0.94 19.35 -5.88
CA GLU A 174 0.23 19.05 -6.71
C GLU A 174 0.83 20.37 -7.25
N ASP A 175 2.12 20.58 -7.00
CA ASP A 175 2.87 21.73 -7.50
C ASP A 175 3.57 21.31 -8.80
N PRO A 176 3.26 21.96 -9.95
CA PRO A 176 3.94 21.68 -11.21
C PRO A 176 5.47 21.93 -11.18
N ALA A 177 5.94 22.78 -10.26
CA ALA A 177 7.37 23.05 -10.09
C ALA A 177 8.08 21.96 -9.26
N LEU A 178 7.33 21.06 -8.60
CA LEU A 178 7.87 20.01 -7.76
C LEU A 178 7.30 18.64 -8.18
N PRO A 179 7.89 17.97 -9.18
CA PRO A 179 7.42 16.68 -9.66
C PRO A 179 7.34 15.63 -8.55
N CYS A 180 6.29 14.80 -8.59
CA CYS A 180 6.12 13.70 -7.66
C CYS A 180 7.19 12.62 -7.90
N VAL A 181 7.86 12.19 -6.83
CA VAL A 181 8.77 11.04 -6.82
C VAL A 181 8.05 9.89 -6.13
N TYR A 182 7.88 8.75 -6.83
CA TYR A 182 7.08 7.62 -6.35
C TYR A 182 7.95 6.53 -5.72
N GLY A 183 7.36 5.72 -4.87
CA GLY A 183 8.01 4.64 -4.16
C GLY A 183 7.84 4.77 -2.64
N THR A 184 8.82 4.29 -1.88
CA THR A 184 8.84 4.39 -0.42
C THR A 184 10.20 4.87 0.09
N ARG A 185 10.20 5.53 1.26
CA ARG A 185 11.45 5.98 1.92
C ARG A 185 12.33 4.83 2.42
N SER A 186 11.84 3.59 2.36
CA SER A 186 12.60 2.36 2.53
C SER A 186 12.39 1.48 1.31
N PRO A 187 13.05 1.76 0.17
CA PRO A 187 12.78 1.11 -1.11
C PRO A 187 12.92 -0.42 -1.02
N LEU A 188 12.01 -1.12 -1.68
CA LEU A 188 12.00 -2.59 -1.69
C LEU A 188 13.23 -3.17 -2.39
N ARG A 189 13.65 -2.56 -3.47
CA ARG A 189 14.76 -2.98 -4.36
C ARG A 189 14.70 -4.46 -4.70
N SER A 190 13.51 -4.93 -5.09
CA SER A 190 13.25 -6.31 -5.48
C SER A 190 11.91 -6.45 -6.21
N TRP A 191 11.85 -7.35 -7.18
CA TRP A 191 10.61 -7.80 -7.81
C TRP A 191 10.00 -9.03 -7.12
N ASN A 192 10.56 -9.46 -5.99
CA ASN A 192 10.05 -10.60 -5.23
C ASN A 192 8.74 -10.23 -4.48
N PRO A 193 7.58 -10.82 -4.85
CA PRO A 193 6.30 -10.47 -4.25
C PRO A 193 6.17 -10.89 -2.78
N ILE A 194 6.89 -11.93 -2.36
CA ILE A 194 6.92 -12.36 -0.95
C ILE A 194 7.65 -11.32 -0.12
N ARG A 195 8.83 -10.87 -0.59
CA ARG A 195 9.58 -9.80 0.06
C ARG A 195 8.77 -8.51 0.11
N ALA A 196 8.06 -8.15 -0.97
CA ALA A 196 7.19 -6.98 -1.02
C ALA A 196 6.15 -6.98 0.12
N ASN A 197 5.51 -8.12 0.38
CA ASN A 197 4.50 -8.25 1.41
C ASN A 197 5.07 -8.37 2.83
N LEU A 198 6.31 -8.84 3.01
CA LEU A 198 6.87 -9.17 4.32
C LEU A 198 7.95 -8.20 4.81
N GLN A 199 8.50 -7.34 3.93
CA GLN A 199 9.63 -6.46 4.27
C GLN A 199 9.37 -5.64 5.54
N VAL A 200 8.28 -4.89 5.58
CA VAL A 200 7.99 -3.98 6.70
C VAL A 200 7.66 -4.77 7.96
N TYR A 201 6.89 -5.86 7.87
CA TYR A 201 6.65 -6.75 9.02
C TYR A 201 7.95 -7.30 9.61
N ALA A 202 8.88 -7.74 8.76
CA ALA A 202 10.17 -8.25 9.20
C ALA A 202 11.04 -7.16 9.84
N GLU A 203 10.98 -5.92 9.34
CA GLU A 203 11.67 -4.78 9.92
C GLU A 203 11.09 -4.43 11.30
N LEU A 204 9.77 -4.33 11.42
CA LEU A 204 9.09 -4.08 12.69
C LEU A 204 9.36 -5.19 13.72
N GLY A 205 9.25 -6.46 13.30
CA GLY A 205 9.55 -7.60 14.16
C GLY A 205 11.00 -7.60 14.66
N ARG A 206 11.96 -7.24 13.80
CA ARG A 206 13.36 -7.13 14.15
C ARG A 206 13.64 -6.00 15.15
N ASP A 207 13.06 -4.82 14.91
CA ASP A 207 13.22 -3.67 15.80
C ASP A 207 12.51 -3.92 17.15
N SER A 208 11.32 -4.57 17.14
CA SER A 208 10.63 -5.02 18.34
C SER A 208 11.48 -6.02 19.16
N TRP A 209 12.07 -7.02 18.49
CA TRP A 209 12.95 -8.00 19.14
C TRP A 209 14.17 -7.35 19.79
N ARG A 210 14.80 -6.39 19.08
CA ARG A 210 16.01 -5.68 19.50
C ARG A 210 15.79 -4.65 20.61
N ALA A 211 14.57 -4.13 20.75
CA ALA A 211 14.24 -3.14 21.79
C ALA A 211 14.46 -3.72 23.20
N THR A 212 15.13 -2.97 24.05
CA THR A 212 15.42 -3.39 25.43
C THR A 212 14.21 -3.20 26.35
N ARG A 213 13.40 -2.16 26.11
CA ARG A 213 12.21 -1.87 26.92
C ARG A 213 11.00 -2.64 26.38
N GLY A 214 10.28 -3.37 27.27
CA GLY A 214 9.09 -4.14 26.89
C GLY A 214 8.01 -3.30 26.21
N LEU A 215 7.76 -2.06 26.68
CA LEU A 215 6.80 -1.16 26.09
C LEU A 215 7.19 -0.72 24.66
N ASP A 216 8.48 -0.56 24.39
CA ASP A 216 8.95 -0.17 23.06
C ASP A 216 8.80 -1.30 22.04
N LYS A 217 8.79 -2.57 22.48
CA LYS A 217 8.44 -3.72 21.64
C LYS A 217 7.03 -3.61 21.04
N LEU A 218 6.07 -3.07 21.81
CA LEU A 218 4.71 -2.81 21.34
C LEU A 218 4.63 -1.50 20.53
N ARG A 219 5.32 -0.45 20.99
CA ARG A 219 5.34 0.86 20.31
C ARG A 219 5.83 0.79 18.88
N VAL A 220 6.79 -0.09 18.56
CA VAL A 220 7.28 -0.32 17.18
C VAL A 220 6.13 -0.58 16.22
N TRP A 221 5.08 -1.29 16.64
CA TRP A 221 3.92 -1.64 15.81
C TRP A 221 2.87 -0.54 15.72
N LEU A 222 2.79 0.32 16.76
CA LEU A 222 1.70 1.29 16.92
C LEU A 222 2.10 2.73 16.61
N LYS A 223 3.39 3.05 16.70
CA LYS A 223 3.93 4.38 16.36
C LYS A 223 3.94 4.59 14.83
N PRO A 224 4.09 5.83 14.36
CA PRO A 224 4.20 6.11 12.93
C PRO A 224 5.31 5.31 12.24
N PRO A 225 5.15 4.95 10.96
CA PRO A 225 6.19 4.30 10.18
C PRO A 225 7.52 5.06 10.27
N GLY A 226 8.63 4.32 10.40
CA GLY A 226 9.95 4.90 10.58
C GLY A 226 10.33 5.25 12.03
N TRP A 227 9.38 5.27 12.97
CA TRP A 227 9.72 5.41 14.38
C TRP A 227 10.47 4.17 14.89
N ARG A 228 11.54 4.40 15.64
CA ARG A 228 12.37 3.34 16.22
C ARG A 228 12.72 3.67 17.67
N PRO A 229 12.81 2.67 18.57
CA PRO A 229 13.33 2.87 19.91
C PRO A 229 14.73 3.50 19.87
N ALA A 230 15.03 4.39 20.80
CA ALA A 230 16.29 5.14 20.79
C ALA A 230 17.52 4.21 20.88
N ASP A 231 17.45 3.15 21.68
CA ASP A 231 18.49 2.14 21.81
C ASP A 231 18.70 1.34 20.51
N VAL A 232 17.62 1.03 19.79
CA VAL A 232 17.69 0.35 18.50
C VAL A 232 18.23 1.29 17.42
N ALA A 233 17.78 2.54 17.38
CA ALA A 233 18.25 3.52 16.41
C ALA A 233 19.76 3.83 16.59
N ALA A 234 20.24 3.91 17.85
CA ALA A 234 21.65 4.15 18.14
C ALA A 234 22.56 2.97 17.77
N ARG A 235 22.10 1.72 18.02
CA ARG A 235 22.91 0.51 17.73
C ARG A 235 22.88 0.09 16.25
N TRP A 236 21.80 0.38 15.55
CA TRP A 236 21.59 0.01 14.15
C TRP A 236 21.04 1.22 13.37
N PRO A 237 21.86 2.26 13.15
CA PRO A 237 21.42 3.45 12.43
C PRO A 237 20.98 3.09 11.02
N LYS A 238 19.94 3.77 10.53
CA LYS A 238 19.51 3.73 9.11
C LYS A 238 19.98 5.03 8.45
N ALA A 239 20.43 4.94 7.20
CA ALA A 239 20.75 6.13 6.42
C ALA A 239 19.49 7.01 6.26
N PRO A 240 19.59 8.33 6.37
CA PRO A 240 18.48 9.23 6.09
C PRO A 240 18.07 9.09 4.62
N PHE A 241 16.75 9.20 4.39
CA PHE A 241 16.23 9.26 3.03
C PHE A 241 16.42 10.69 2.48
N ALA A 242 16.89 10.79 1.24
CA ALA A 242 17.00 12.05 0.51
C ALA A 242 16.32 11.86 -0.87
N VAL A 243 15.34 12.72 -1.18
CA VAL A 243 14.60 12.65 -2.45
C VAL A 243 15.53 12.86 -3.64
N ASP A 244 16.47 13.80 -3.53
CA ASP A 244 17.43 14.12 -4.60
C ASP A 244 18.42 12.99 -4.89
N ALA A 245 18.58 12.06 -3.93
CA ALA A 245 19.42 10.86 -4.09
C ALA A 245 18.61 9.60 -4.37
N PHE A 246 17.31 9.74 -4.64
CA PHE A 246 16.46 8.60 -4.93
C PHE A 246 16.76 8.04 -6.33
N GLU A 247 17.24 6.80 -6.36
CA GLU A 247 17.47 6.07 -7.59
C GLU A 247 16.41 4.99 -7.77
N ARG A 248 15.80 4.95 -8.95
CA ARG A 248 14.83 3.90 -9.30
C ARG A 248 15.50 2.53 -9.37
N PHE A 249 14.77 1.52 -8.93
CA PHE A 249 15.20 0.13 -9.03
C PHE A 249 14.94 -0.41 -10.46
N ASP A 250 15.94 -0.35 -11.31
CA ASP A 250 15.89 -0.87 -12.68
C ASP A 250 17.06 -1.85 -12.93
N PRO A 251 16.98 -3.06 -12.42
CA PRO A 251 18.02 -4.05 -12.57
C PRO A 251 18.12 -4.55 -14.01
N SER A 252 19.32 -4.59 -14.57
CA SER A 252 19.55 -5.11 -15.91
C SER A 252 19.24 -6.61 -15.99
N SER A 253 18.48 -7.01 -16.99
CA SER A 253 18.18 -8.41 -17.29
C SER A 253 18.32 -8.68 -18.79
N SER A 254 18.86 -9.84 -19.18
CA SER A 254 18.99 -10.21 -20.58
C SER A 254 17.62 -10.38 -21.25
N ARG A 255 17.53 -10.07 -22.56
CA ARG A 255 16.28 -10.23 -23.35
C ARG A 255 15.69 -11.62 -23.22
N ARG A 256 16.52 -12.69 -23.17
CA ARG A 256 16.07 -14.07 -22.97
C ARG A 256 15.38 -14.23 -21.62
N ARG A 257 15.93 -13.68 -20.54
CA ARG A 257 15.32 -13.75 -19.20
C ARG A 257 14.03 -12.95 -19.13
N GLN A 258 13.99 -11.77 -19.74
CA GLN A 258 12.77 -10.96 -19.83
C GLN A 258 11.66 -11.73 -20.58
N ALA A 259 11.98 -12.34 -21.71
CA ALA A 259 11.02 -13.16 -22.49
C ALA A 259 10.51 -14.37 -21.67
N LEU A 260 11.39 -15.08 -20.95
CA LEU A 260 10.99 -16.20 -20.08
C LEU A 260 10.14 -15.71 -18.90
N GLY A 261 10.49 -14.59 -18.30
CA GLY A 261 9.71 -13.96 -17.24
C GLY A 261 8.31 -13.55 -17.71
N LEU A 262 8.21 -12.96 -18.90
CA LEU A 262 6.93 -12.59 -19.51
C LEU A 262 6.08 -13.83 -19.84
N ALA A 263 6.68 -14.86 -20.45
CA ALA A 263 5.99 -16.11 -20.75
C ALA A 263 5.44 -16.77 -19.47
N LEU A 264 6.26 -16.86 -18.43
CA LEU A 264 5.82 -17.38 -17.13
C LEU A 264 4.71 -16.50 -16.52
N PHE A 265 4.82 -15.17 -16.61
CA PHE A 265 3.77 -14.26 -16.12
C PHE A 265 2.43 -14.49 -16.83
N VAL A 266 2.43 -14.66 -18.16
CA VAL A 266 1.21 -14.95 -18.92
C VAL A 266 0.59 -16.27 -18.48
N VAL A 267 1.40 -17.34 -18.32
CA VAL A 267 0.91 -18.63 -17.81
C VAL A 267 0.30 -18.47 -16.42
N LEU A 268 0.95 -17.73 -15.54
CA LEU A 268 0.44 -17.48 -14.19
C LEU A 268 -0.83 -16.62 -14.19
N LEU A 269 -0.96 -15.68 -15.11
CA LEU A 269 -2.18 -14.89 -15.27
C LEU A 269 -3.35 -15.79 -15.62
N LEU A 270 -3.17 -16.67 -16.62
CA LEU A 270 -4.19 -17.66 -17.03
C LEU A 270 -4.51 -18.63 -15.88
N ALA A 271 -3.50 -19.16 -15.21
CA ALA A 271 -3.67 -20.05 -14.06
C ALA A 271 -4.40 -19.37 -12.89
N THR A 272 -4.09 -18.10 -12.63
CA THR A 272 -4.77 -17.32 -11.60
C THR A 272 -6.22 -17.06 -11.97
N THR A 273 -6.50 -16.70 -13.22
CA THR A 273 -7.88 -16.50 -13.73
C THR A 273 -8.68 -17.80 -13.60
N PHE A 274 -8.11 -18.92 -14.02
CA PHE A 274 -8.73 -20.25 -13.86
C PHE A 274 -9.00 -20.56 -12.39
N PHE A 275 -8.01 -20.35 -11.53
CA PHE A 275 -8.14 -20.59 -10.09
C PHE A 275 -9.25 -19.74 -9.47
N LEU A 276 -9.28 -18.44 -9.75
CA LEU A 276 -10.29 -17.53 -9.19
C LEU A 276 -11.70 -17.90 -9.68
N TRP A 277 -11.85 -18.30 -10.94
CA TRP A 277 -13.13 -18.68 -11.52
C TRP A 277 -13.68 -19.97 -10.90
N HIS A 278 -12.81 -20.94 -10.59
CA HIS A 278 -13.22 -22.24 -10.08
C HIS A 278 -13.03 -22.39 -8.56
N ALA A 279 -12.55 -21.37 -7.87
CA ALA A 279 -12.18 -21.46 -6.45
C ALA A 279 -13.31 -22.00 -5.55
N HIS A 280 -14.58 -21.68 -5.86
CA HIS A 280 -15.73 -22.14 -5.08
C HIS A 280 -15.99 -23.65 -5.23
N ALA A 281 -15.61 -24.25 -6.36
CA ALA A 281 -15.77 -25.66 -6.66
C ALA A 281 -14.59 -26.54 -6.20
N LEU A 282 -13.43 -25.92 -5.89
CA LEU A 282 -12.22 -26.62 -5.46
C LEU A 282 -12.25 -26.94 -3.97
N GLY A 283 -11.72 -28.09 -3.59
CA GLY A 283 -11.45 -28.44 -2.20
C GLY A 283 -10.29 -27.65 -1.58
N TRP A 284 -10.13 -27.72 -0.27
CA TRP A 284 -9.05 -27.04 0.44
C TRP A 284 -7.64 -27.39 -0.07
N PRO A 285 -7.30 -28.68 -0.28
CA PRO A 285 -5.98 -29.05 -0.78
C PRO A 285 -5.67 -28.43 -2.14
N GLU A 286 -6.64 -28.47 -3.07
CA GLU A 286 -6.47 -27.88 -4.40
C GLU A 286 -6.30 -26.36 -4.34
N ARG A 287 -7.11 -25.66 -3.53
CA ARG A 287 -6.96 -24.20 -3.33
C ARG A 287 -5.57 -23.84 -2.80
N VAL A 288 -5.08 -24.58 -1.81
CA VAL A 288 -3.73 -24.38 -1.25
C VAL A 288 -2.67 -24.70 -2.30
N GLY A 289 -2.83 -25.81 -3.04
CA GLY A 289 -1.91 -26.19 -4.13
C GLY A 289 -1.79 -25.12 -5.20
N PHE A 290 -2.91 -24.58 -5.70
CA PHE A 290 -2.92 -23.47 -6.66
C PHE A 290 -2.26 -22.21 -6.08
N ALA A 291 -2.58 -21.82 -4.84
CA ALA A 291 -2.02 -20.64 -4.19
C ALA A 291 -0.49 -20.73 -4.07
N LEU A 292 0.02 -21.90 -3.65
CA LEU A 292 1.46 -22.15 -3.56
C LEU A 292 2.14 -22.13 -4.93
N ALA A 293 1.56 -22.81 -5.93
CA ALA A 293 2.10 -22.84 -7.30
C ALA A 293 2.17 -21.42 -7.91
N ILE A 294 1.10 -20.62 -7.76
CA ILE A 294 1.08 -19.24 -8.20
C ILE A 294 2.13 -18.40 -7.44
N GLY A 295 2.25 -18.58 -6.12
CA GLY A 295 3.25 -17.88 -5.30
C GLY A 295 4.68 -18.18 -5.73
N VAL A 296 5.01 -19.46 -5.94
CA VAL A 296 6.33 -19.89 -6.44
C VAL A 296 6.59 -19.37 -7.85
N GLY A 297 5.59 -19.45 -8.72
CA GLY A 297 5.70 -18.92 -10.08
C GLY A 297 5.94 -17.41 -10.12
N LEU A 298 5.23 -16.62 -9.30
CA LEU A 298 5.44 -15.17 -9.20
C LEU A 298 6.83 -14.83 -8.62
N TYR A 299 7.33 -15.64 -7.67
CA TYR A 299 8.72 -15.53 -7.23
C TYR A 299 9.70 -15.76 -8.39
N GLY A 300 9.42 -16.77 -9.24
CA GLY A 300 10.18 -17.04 -10.45
C GLY A 300 10.19 -15.87 -11.43
N VAL A 301 9.02 -15.25 -11.69
CA VAL A 301 8.92 -14.04 -12.53
C VAL A 301 9.83 -12.93 -11.99
N GLY A 302 9.77 -12.64 -10.67
CA GLY A 302 10.65 -11.66 -10.04
C GLY A 302 12.12 -11.98 -10.25
N ARG A 303 12.52 -13.23 -10.08
CA ARG A 303 13.92 -13.68 -10.30
C ARG A 303 14.39 -13.55 -11.75
N PHE A 304 13.50 -13.77 -12.72
CA PHE A 304 13.82 -13.53 -14.12
C PHE A 304 13.99 -12.04 -14.42
N SER A 305 13.14 -11.19 -13.86
CA SER A 305 13.16 -9.74 -14.04
C SER A 305 14.38 -9.08 -13.38
N GLU A 306 14.81 -9.55 -12.19
CA GLU A 306 15.98 -9.00 -11.49
C GLU A 306 17.33 -9.38 -12.14
N GLY A 307 17.37 -10.31 -13.06
CA GLY A 307 18.62 -10.78 -13.62
C GLY A 307 19.47 -11.55 -12.59
N ARG A 308 20.79 -11.62 -12.81
CA ARG A 308 21.75 -12.04 -11.80
C ARG A 308 22.16 -10.79 -11.00
N SER A 309 21.39 -10.42 -9.98
CA SER A 309 21.94 -9.49 -8.99
C SER A 309 23.17 -10.13 -8.36
N PRO A 310 24.31 -9.44 -8.25
CA PRO A 310 25.29 -9.83 -7.25
C PRO A 310 24.56 -9.96 -5.92
N ALA A 311 24.89 -11.00 -5.14
CA ALA A 311 24.36 -11.16 -3.80
C ALA A 311 24.42 -9.79 -3.12
N PRO A 312 23.34 -9.36 -2.36
CA PRO A 312 23.44 -8.11 -1.62
C PRO A 312 24.72 -8.19 -0.83
N ALA A 313 25.64 -7.27 -1.11
CA ALA A 313 26.87 -7.17 -0.32
C ALA A 313 26.39 -7.13 1.13
N ALA A 314 26.78 -8.14 1.91
CA ALA A 314 26.54 -8.15 3.34
C ALA A 314 26.97 -6.78 3.81
N SER A 315 26.03 -6.01 4.36
CA SER A 315 26.22 -4.69 4.98
C SER A 315 27.50 -4.00 4.47
N ALA A 316 27.42 -3.36 3.28
CA ALA A 316 28.48 -2.44 2.90
C ALA A 316 28.51 -1.39 4.03
N ASP A 317 29.54 -1.43 4.83
CA ASP A 317 30.00 -0.30 5.62
C ASP A 317 30.07 0.90 4.68
N PHE A 318 29.04 1.73 4.69
CA PHE A 318 29.14 3.05 4.10
C PHE A 318 30.12 3.83 4.97
N GLY A 319 31.40 3.66 4.62
CA GLY A 319 32.47 4.51 5.13
C GLY A 319 32.05 5.95 4.92
N VAL A 320 31.84 6.65 5.99
CA VAL A 320 31.71 8.10 6.05
C VAL A 320 33.00 8.66 5.42
N ARG A 321 32.96 8.96 4.12
CA ARG A 321 33.98 9.86 3.55
C ARG A 321 33.68 11.23 4.15
N SER A 322 34.49 11.58 5.13
CA SER A 322 34.65 12.91 5.67
C SER A 322 34.69 13.93 4.52
N LEU A 323 33.65 14.75 4.41
CA LEU A 323 33.72 16.02 3.70
C LEU A 323 34.48 17.01 4.61
N ALA A 324 35.79 16.76 4.78
CA ALA A 324 36.69 17.74 5.32
C ALA A 324 37.22 18.60 4.18
N SER A 325 36.98 19.91 4.31
CA SER A 325 37.68 21.01 3.68
C SER A 325 37.64 21.10 2.13
N ARG A 326 36.62 21.82 1.63
CA ARG A 326 36.86 22.75 0.51
C ARG A 326 36.73 24.17 1.03
N SER A 327 37.87 24.81 1.20
CA SER A 327 37.99 26.24 1.46
C SER A 327 37.37 27.03 0.30
N PRO A 328 36.68 28.17 0.56
CA PRO A 328 36.19 29.02 -0.53
C PRO A 328 37.34 29.65 -1.30
N PRO A 329 37.19 29.92 -2.61
CA PRO A 329 38.20 30.62 -3.38
C PRO A 329 38.33 32.06 -2.87
N GLN A 330 39.58 32.44 -2.58
CA GLN A 330 39.93 33.82 -2.27
C GLN A 330 39.72 34.68 -3.51
N ALA A 331 38.98 35.77 -3.36
CA ALA A 331 38.95 36.87 -4.33
C ALA A 331 40.33 37.54 -4.31
N SER A 332 40.96 37.66 -5.46
CA SER A 332 42.17 38.46 -5.68
C SER A 332 41.78 39.87 -6.23
N PRO A 333 42.61 40.87 -5.99
CA PRO A 333 42.28 42.30 -6.01
C PRO A 333 41.92 42.91 -7.35
#